data_30c0eed961af06749086dd15581970c0
#
_entry.id   30c0eed961af06749086dd15581970c0
#
_cell.length_a   1.000
_cell.length_b   1.000
_cell.length_c   1.000
_cell.angle_alpha   90.00
_cell.angle_beta   90.00
_cell.angle_gamma   90.00
#
_symmetry.space_group_name_H-M   'P 1'
#
loop_
_entity.id
_entity.type
_entity.pdbx_description
1 polymer ?
#
loop_
_entity_poly.entity_id
_entity_poly.type
_entity_poly.pdbx_seq_one_letter_code
_entity_poly.pdbx_strand_id
1 'polypeptide(L)'
;SVNNTIIYEAHVAGLTRLHPAIPPEVRGTYAGLAHPAMIEHLVGIGVTAVELLPVQQFVSEPFLTAKGLANYWGYNTLAFFAPHGSYCSSGTHGQQVREFKDMVKALHRAGIEVLLDVVYNHTAEGSELGPTLSLRGLDNPTYYHLDDDGRRYWDATGCGNTVRASNTQTLRLIMDSLRYWVEQMHVDGFRFDLASALARE
;
A
#
# COMPACT_ATOMS: atom_id res chain seq x y z
N SER A 1 2.84 -23.62 -9.58
CA SER A 1 4.28 -23.96 -9.64
C SER A 1 5.03 -22.66 -9.94
N VAL A 2 6.06 -22.32 -9.18
CA VAL A 2 6.89 -21.10 -9.33
C VAL A 2 7.41 -20.94 -10.78
N ASN A 3 7.63 -22.02 -11.49
CA ASN A 3 8.13 -22.02 -12.87
C ASN A 3 7.13 -21.45 -13.91
N ASN A 4 5.86 -21.31 -13.54
CA ASN A 4 4.81 -20.82 -14.44
C ASN A 4 4.16 -19.51 -13.90
N THR A 5 4.83 -18.83 -12.95
CA THR A 5 4.33 -17.59 -12.38
C THR A 5 4.83 -16.41 -13.20
N ILE A 6 3.90 -15.58 -13.66
CA ILE A 6 4.17 -14.29 -14.31
C ILE A 6 3.55 -13.21 -13.43
N ILE A 7 4.40 -12.43 -12.78
CA ILE A 7 4.00 -11.32 -11.93
C ILE A 7 3.98 -10.04 -12.79
N TYR A 8 2.87 -9.33 -12.74
CA TYR A 8 2.70 -8.04 -13.39
C TYR A 8 2.57 -6.95 -12.33
N GLU A 9 3.60 -6.11 -12.20
CA GLU A 9 3.56 -4.94 -11.31
C GLU A 9 2.66 -3.86 -11.92
N ALA A 10 1.74 -3.32 -11.14
CA ALA A 10 0.75 -2.36 -11.62
C ALA A 10 0.36 -1.33 -10.55
N HIS A 11 0.11 -0.12 -11.02
CA HIS A 11 -0.49 0.94 -10.23
C HIS A 11 -2.01 0.95 -10.43
N VAL A 12 -2.80 0.90 -9.35
CA VAL A 12 -4.28 0.82 -9.43
C VAL A 12 -4.86 1.91 -10.34
N ALA A 13 -4.47 3.18 -10.11
CA ALA A 13 -4.97 4.28 -10.93
C ALA A 13 -4.35 4.29 -12.34
N GLY A 14 -3.07 3.95 -12.47
CA GLY A 14 -2.36 4.02 -13.75
C GLY A 14 -2.84 2.99 -14.76
N LEU A 15 -3.06 1.75 -14.32
CA LEU A 15 -3.32 0.62 -15.19
C LEU A 15 -4.58 0.79 -16.06
N THR A 16 -5.64 1.34 -15.47
CA THR A 16 -6.93 1.45 -16.17
C THR A 16 -7.26 2.87 -16.65
N ARG A 17 -6.43 3.87 -16.32
CA ARG A 17 -6.71 5.30 -16.56
C ARG A 17 -7.10 5.63 -17.99
N LEU A 18 -6.44 5.04 -18.96
CA LEU A 18 -6.63 5.30 -20.38
C LEU A 18 -7.26 4.12 -21.13
N HIS A 19 -7.76 3.10 -20.41
CA HIS A 19 -8.29 1.91 -21.06
C HIS A 19 -9.62 2.20 -21.76
N PRO A 20 -9.71 2.05 -23.11
CA PRO A 20 -10.86 2.53 -23.87
C PRO A 20 -12.16 1.78 -23.59
N ALA A 21 -12.08 0.48 -23.24
CA ALA A 21 -13.23 -0.36 -22.98
C ALA A 21 -13.73 -0.31 -21.53
N ILE A 22 -13.08 0.45 -20.64
CA ILE A 22 -13.53 0.61 -19.25
C ILE A 22 -14.31 1.94 -19.14
N PRO A 23 -15.50 1.93 -18.51
CA PRO A 23 -16.28 3.14 -18.29
C PRO A 23 -15.46 4.23 -17.56
N PRO A 24 -15.49 5.50 -17.99
CA PRO A 24 -14.68 6.58 -17.43
C PRO A 24 -14.81 6.74 -15.91
N GLU A 25 -16.01 6.49 -15.36
CA GLU A 25 -16.35 6.66 -13.94
C GLU A 25 -15.66 5.65 -13.01
N VAL A 26 -15.19 4.51 -13.54
CA VAL A 26 -14.47 3.49 -12.76
C VAL A 26 -12.99 3.39 -13.14
N ARG A 27 -12.52 4.14 -14.14
CA ARG A 27 -11.09 4.15 -14.50
C ARG A 27 -10.25 4.64 -13.33
N GLY A 28 -9.12 3.99 -13.11
CA GLY A 28 -8.19 4.35 -12.05
C GLY A 28 -8.65 3.94 -10.65
N THR A 29 -9.62 3.03 -10.54
CA THR A 29 -10.15 2.54 -9.26
C THR A 29 -10.05 1.02 -9.14
N TYR A 30 -10.33 0.49 -7.93
CA TYR A 30 -10.43 -0.95 -7.71
C TYR A 30 -11.49 -1.59 -8.62
N ALA A 31 -12.63 -0.92 -8.83
CA ALA A 31 -13.68 -1.39 -9.75
C ALA A 31 -13.19 -1.41 -11.21
N GLY A 32 -12.37 -0.46 -11.60
CA GLY A 32 -11.75 -0.44 -12.94
C GLY A 32 -10.80 -1.61 -13.15
N LEU A 33 -10.02 -1.96 -12.13
CA LEU A 33 -9.11 -3.11 -12.17
C LEU A 33 -9.87 -4.44 -12.18
N ALA A 34 -11.02 -4.50 -11.51
CA ALA A 34 -11.95 -5.63 -11.51
C ALA A 34 -12.79 -5.74 -12.80
N HIS A 35 -12.73 -4.75 -13.70
CA HIS A 35 -13.55 -4.73 -14.90
C HIS A 35 -13.19 -5.89 -15.86
N PRO A 36 -14.18 -6.58 -16.47
CA PRO A 36 -13.92 -7.73 -17.34
C PRO A 36 -12.88 -7.46 -18.44
N ALA A 37 -12.92 -6.31 -19.08
CA ALA A 37 -11.95 -5.96 -20.14
C ALA A 37 -10.51 -5.89 -19.62
N MET A 38 -10.28 -5.48 -18.36
CA MET A 38 -8.94 -5.51 -17.77
C MET A 38 -8.51 -6.93 -17.41
N ILE A 39 -9.41 -7.71 -16.85
CA ILE A 39 -9.15 -9.13 -16.51
C ILE A 39 -8.83 -9.92 -17.77
N GLU A 40 -9.62 -9.76 -18.85
CA GLU A 40 -9.35 -10.38 -20.16
C GLU A 40 -7.98 -10.00 -20.71
N HIS A 41 -7.58 -8.73 -20.58
CA HIS A 41 -6.25 -8.26 -20.99
C HIS A 41 -5.15 -8.98 -20.20
N LEU A 42 -5.25 -9.01 -18.86
CA LEU A 42 -4.24 -9.67 -18.00
C LEU A 42 -4.13 -11.17 -18.29
N VAL A 43 -5.26 -11.86 -18.42
CA VAL A 43 -5.29 -13.28 -18.80
C VAL A 43 -4.70 -13.48 -20.20
N GLY A 44 -5.06 -12.61 -21.16
CA GLY A 44 -4.58 -12.69 -22.55
C GLY A 44 -3.07 -12.57 -22.70
N ILE A 45 -2.39 -11.83 -21.82
CA ILE A 45 -0.93 -11.72 -21.80
C ILE A 45 -0.26 -12.74 -20.86
N GLY A 46 -1.05 -13.65 -20.25
CA GLY A 46 -0.54 -14.76 -19.45
C GLY A 46 -0.17 -14.40 -18.02
N VAL A 47 -0.65 -13.29 -17.47
CA VAL A 47 -0.42 -12.88 -16.07
C VAL A 47 -1.09 -13.87 -15.12
N THR A 48 -0.34 -14.33 -14.12
CA THR A 48 -0.83 -15.23 -13.07
C THR A 48 -0.89 -14.56 -11.70
N ALA A 49 -0.20 -13.45 -11.52
CA ALA A 49 -0.26 -12.64 -10.31
C ALA A 49 -0.12 -11.16 -10.65
N VAL A 50 -0.90 -10.31 -10.01
CA VAL A 50 -0.75 -8.85 -10.08
C VAL A 50 -0.13 -8.38 -8.77
N GLU A 51 1.00 -7.67 -8.86
CA GLU A 51 1.62 -6.97 -7.73
C GLU A 51 1.17 -5.51 -7.79
N LEU A 52 0.39 -5.08 -6.80
CA LEU A 52 -0.12 -3.71 -6.74
C LEU A 52 0.86 -2.82 -5.99
N LEU A 53 1.28 -1.69 -6.62
CA LEU A 53 1.93 -0.60 -5.89
C LEU A 53 1.09 -0.23 -4.66
N PRO A 54 1.66 0.47 -3.65
CA PRO A 54 1.03 0.61 -2.34
C PRO A 54 -0.44 0.98 -2.40
N VAL A 55 -1.27 0.15 -1.79
CA VAL A 55 -2.72 0.33 -1.65
C VAL A 55 -3.15 0.57 -0.20
N GLN A 56 -2.22 0.49 0.75
CA GLN A 56 -2.49 0.94 2.12
C GLN A 56 -2.73 2.45 2.10
N GLN A 57 -3.61 2.94 2.98
CA GLN A 57 -3.94 4.37 3.00
C GLN A 57 -2.69 5.22 3.18
N PHE A 58 -2.41 6.08 2.22
CA PHE A 58 -1.28 7.01 2.20
C PHE A 58 -1.75 8.46 2.05
N VAL A 59 -0.85 9.39 2.29
CA VAL A 59 -1.10 10.84 2.11
C VAL A 59 0.00 11.47 1.27
N SER A 60 -0.32 12.61 0.67
CA SER A 60 0.68 13.40 -0.05
C SER A 60 1.54 14.19 0.93
N GLU A 61 2.82 14.27 0.63
CA GLU A 61 3.79 15.06 1.41
C GLU A 61 3.49 16.56 1.29
N PRO A 62 3.73 17.35 2.35
CA PRO A 62 3.47 18.79 2.33
C PRO A 62 4.15 19.55 1.19
N PHE A 63 5.38 19.14 0.80
CA PHE A 63 6.10 19.77 -0.30
C PHE A 63 5.48 19.50 -1.68
N LEU A 64 4.78 18.38 -1.85
CA LEU A 64 4.02 18.08 -3.07
C LEU A 64 2.73 18.89 -3.11
N THR A 65 1.98 18.90 -2.01
CA THR A 65 0.72 19.66 -1.93
C THR A 65 0.94 21.16 -2.08
N ALA A 66 2.04 21.70 -1.56
CA ALA A 66 2.43 23.10 -1.76
C ALA A 66 2.69 23.46 -3.25
N LYS A 67 2.98 22.45 -4.08
CA LYS A 67 3.16 22.59 -5.54
C LYS A 67 1.92 22.22 -6.35
N GLY A 68 0.79 21.93 -5.69
CA GLY A 68 -0.43 21.43 -6.35
C GLY A 68 -0.28 20.01 -6.89
N LEU A 69 0.69 19.24 -6.40
CA LEU A 69 0.95 17.86 -6.77
C LEU A 69 0.42 16.91 -5.69
N ALA A 70 0.22 15.65 -6.08
CA ALA A 70 -0.15 14.56 -5.16
C ALA A 70 0.89 13.44 -5.22
N ASN A 71 1.02 12.69 -4.12
CA ASN A 71 1.79 11.46 -4.11
C ASN A 71 1.08 10.45 -5.03
N TYR A 72 1.77 10.01 -6.08
CA TYR A 72 1.21 9.07 -7.06
C TYR A 72 1.50 7.62 -6.69
N TRP A 73 2.72 7.31 -6.23
CA TRP A 73 3.14 5.93 -6.03
C TRP A 73 2.62 5.28 -4.75
N GLY A 74 2.29 6.09 -3.72
CA GLY A 74 1.73 5.59 -2.47
C GLY A 74 2.75 5.20 -1.39
N TYR A 75 4.05 5.43 -1.60
CA TYR A 75 5.11 5.12 -0.61
C TYR A 75 5.17 6.14 0.54
N ASN A 76 4.04 6.54 1.08
CA ASN A 76 3.92 7.47 2.21
C ASN A 76 2.74 7.06 3.10
N THR A 77 2.83 5.85 3.66
CA THR A 77 1.74 5.18 4.35
C THR A 77 1.37 5.88 5.66
N LEU A 78 0.06 6.08 5.84
CA LEU A 78 -0.55 6.62 7.07
C LEU A 78 -1.22 5.52 7.90
N ALA A 79 -1.95 4.60 7.25
CA ALA A 79 -2.75 3.59 7.95
C ALA A 79 -2.53 2.20 7.33
N PHE A 80 -1.99 1.28 8.12
CA PHE A 80 -1.60 -0.06 7.68
C PHE A 80 -2.79 -1.02 7.46
N PHE A 81 -3.98 -0.73 7.98
CA PHE A 81 -5.15 -1.60 7.97
C PHE A 81 -6.27 -1.13 7.03
N ALA A 82 -6.04 -0.10 6.24
CA ALA A 82 -7.08 0.47 5.39
C ALA A 82 -6.62 0.56 3.93
N PRO A 83 -7.46 0.16 2.96
CA PRO A 83 -7.19 0.41 1.56
C PRO A 83 -7.35 1.90 1.24
N HIS A 84 -6.53 2.39 0.30
CA HIS A 84 -6.48 3.80 -0.09
C HIS A 84 -7.83 4.27 -0.66
N GLY A 85 -8.41 5.29 -0.02
CA GLY A 85 -9.75 5.76 -0.33
C GLY A 85 -9.91 6.34 -1.73
N SER A 86 -8.87 7.01 -2.28
CA SER A 86 -8.93 7.62 -3.61
C SER A 86 -8.97 6.62 -4.77
N TYR A 87 -8.70 5.34 -4.51
CA TYR A 87 -8.85 4.27 -5.50
C TYR A 87 -10.25 3.64 -5.50
N CYS A 88 -11.20 4.20 -4.75
CA CYS A 88 -12.57 3.75 -4.73
C CYS A 88 -13.45 4.60 -5.64
N SER A 89 -14.31 3.96 -6.46
CA SER A 89 -15.27 4.63 -7.34
C SER A 89 -16.57 5.01 -6.63
N SER A 90 -16.88 4.35 -5.51
CA SER A 90 -18.21 4.41 -4.86
C SER A 90 -18.23 5.22 -3.56
N GLY A 91 -17.12 5.90 -3.21
CA GLY A 91 -17.01 6.76 -2.03
C GLY A 91 -15.92 6.37 -1.05
N THR A 92 -15.73 7.19 0.01
CA THR A 92 -14.61 7.07 0.96
C THR A 92 -15.05 6.86 2.41
N HIS A 93 -16.29 6.46 2.66
CA HIS A 93 -16.85 6.22 4.00
C HIS A 93 -16.93 4.71 4.33
N GLY A 94 -15.88 3.95 3.97
CA GLY A 94 -15.82 2.50 4.15
C GLY A 94 -16.05 1.68 2.88
N GLN A 95 -16.58 2.28 1.80
CA GLN A 95 -16.85 1.60 0.54
C GLN A 95 -15.58 1.04 -0.11
N GLN A 96 -14.42 1.70 0.09
CA GLN A 96 -13.14 1.25 -0.42
C GLN A 96 -12.75 -0.16 0.05
N VAL A 97 -13.16 -0.56 1.26
CA VAL A 97 -12.92 -1.92 1.78
C VAL A 97 -13.68 -2.95 0.96
N ARG A 98 -14.95 -2.67 0.67
CA ARG A 98 -15.80 -3.55 -0.13
C ARG A 98 -15.30 -3.63 -1.58
N GLU A 99 -15.03 -2.48 -2.18
CA GLU A 99 -14.59 -2.41 -3.57
C GLU A 99 -13.23 -3.11 -3.78
N PHE A 100 -12.30 -2.96 -2.82
CA PHE A 100 -11.04 -3.71 -2.82
C PHE A 100 -11.30 -5.23 -2.75
N LYS A 101 -12.14 -5.70 -1.84
CA LYS A 101 -12.49 -7.13 -1.72
C LYS A 101 -13.17 -7.67 -2.98
N ASP A 102 -14.03 -6.88 -3.60
CA ASP A 102 -14.69 -7.26 -4.87
C ASP A 102 -13.67 -7.35 -6.01
N MET A 103 -12.66 -6.50 -6.05
CA MET A 103 -11.52 -6.57 -6.98
C MET A 103 -10.73 -7.87 -6.79
N VAL A 104 -10.28 -8.16 -5.56
CA VAL A 104 -9.53 -9.40 -5.27
C VAL A 104 -10.34 -10.62 -5.69
N LYS A 105 -11.63 -10.66 -5.35
CA LYS A 105 -12.53 -11.74 -5.73
C LYS A 105 -12.69 -11.90 -7.25
N ALA A 106 -12.70 -10.80 -8.00
CA ALA A 106 -12.79 -10.83 -9.45
C ALA A 106 -11.52 -11.40 -10.09
N LEU A 107 -10.34 -10.97 -9.61
CA LEU A 107 -9.03 -11.48 -10.04
C LEU A 107 -8.88 -12.97 -9.70
N HIS A 108 -9.23 -13.40 -8.49
CA HIS A 108 -9.18 -14.82 -8.09
C HIS A 108 -10.07 -15.70 -8.96
N ARG A 109 -11.27 -15.24 -9.35
CA ARG A 109 -12.16 -15.98 -10.28
C ARG A 109 -11.50 -16.20 -11.65
N ALA A 110 -10.61 -15.31 -12.04
CA ALA A 110 -9.83 -15.42 -13.29
C ALA A 110 -8.53 -16.21 -13.11
N GLY A 111 -8.24 -16.73 -11.90
CA GLY A 111 -7.01 -17.45 -11.58
C GLY A 111 -5.78 -16.54 -11.42
N ILE A 112 -5.99 -15.25 -11.12
CA ILE A 112 -4.93 -14.26 -10.92
C ILE A 112 -4.78 -14.01 -9.41
N GLU A 113 -3.58 -14.25 -8.88
CA GLU A 113 -3.20 -13.91 -7.50
C GLU A 113 -3.00 -12.41 -7.33
N VAL A 114 -3.18 -11.90 -6.11
CA VAL A 114 -2.99 -10.49 -5.77
C VAL A 114 -1.89 -10.35 -4.73
N LEU A 115 -0.80 -9.70 -5.11
CA LEU A 115 0.31 -9.35 -4.24
C LEU A 115 0.26 -7.85 -3.94
N LEU A 116 0.64 -7.46 -2.72
CA LEU A 116 0.71 -6.06 -2.34
C LEU A 116 2.14 -5.61 -2.09
N ASP A 117 2.49 -4.47 -2.66
CA ASP A 117 3.67 -3.73 -2.22
C ASP A 117 3.33 -2.99 -0.92
N VAL A 118 4.05 -3.34 0.16
CA VAL A 118 3.78 -2.83 1.51
C VAL A 118 4.96 -2.06 2.06
N VAL A 119 4.65 -0.93 2.70
CA VAL A 119 5.64 0.00 3.23
C VAL A 119 5.52 0.02 4.76
N TYR A 120 6.33 -0.80 5.44
CA TYR A 120 6.40 -0.83 6.90
C TYR A 120 7.68 -0.21 7.45
N ASN A 121 8.63 0.16 6.56
CA ASN A 121 9.93 0.68 6.96
C ASN A 121 9.90 2.14 7.43
N HIS A 122 8.93 2.93 6.99
CA HIS A 122 8.70 4.31 7.39
C HIS A 122 7.21 4.66 7.36
N THR A 123 6.86 5.86 7.83
CA THR A 123 5.50 6.38 7.80
C THR A 123 5.44 7.79 7.23
N ALA A 124 4.21 8.24 6.94
CA ALA A 124 3.92 9.59 6.45
C ALA A 124 4.23 10.71 7.46
N GLU A 125 4.70 10.39 8.66
CA GLU A 125 5.01 11.39 9.69
C GLU A 125 6.33 12.13 9.45
N GLY A 126 7.17 11.63 8.50
CA GLY A 126 8.42 12.29 8.12
C GLY A 126 9.43 12.39 9.28
N SER A 127 10.28 13.43 9.27
CA SER A 127 11.25 13.68 10.33
C SER A 127 10.62 14.24 11.61
N GLU A 128 11.42 14.57 12.62
CA GLU A 128 10.99 15.25 13.85
C GLU A 128 10.24 16.58 13.60
N LEU A 129 10.44 17.19 12.43
CA LEU A 129 9.74 18.40 11.98
C LEU A 129 8.41 18.10 11.26
N GLY A 130 8.13 16.84 10.99
CA GLY A 130 6.91 16.41 10.32
C GLY A 130 5.68 16.41 11.24
N PRO A 131 4.49 16.19 10.66
CA PRO A 131 3.24 16.19 11.42
C PRO A 131 3.11 14.97 12.33
N THR A 132 2.38 15.10 13.41
CA THR A 132 1.92 13.98 14.24
C THR A 132 0.59 13.49 13.72
N LEU A 133 0.56 12.34 13.05
CA LEU A 133 -0.61 11.81 12.35
C LEU A 133 -1.08 10.45 12.87
N SER A 134 -0.15 9.62 13.36
CA SER A 134 -0.43 8.25 13.75
C SER A 134 0.45 7.78 14.92
N LEU A 135 1.47 6.97 14.67
CA LEU A 135 2.25 6.25 15.67
C LEU A 135 3.06 7.17 16.61
N ARG A 136 3.53 8.32 16.12
CA ARG A 136 4.21 9.33 16.94
C ARG A 136 3.37 9.80 18.10
N GLY A 137 2.09 10.04 17.85
CA GLY A 137 1.16 10.50 18.89
C GLY A 137 0.77 9.44 19.89
N LEU A 138 1.00 8.16 19.59
CA LEU A 138 0.70 7.04 20.48
C LEU A 138 1.88 6.77 21.43
N ASP A 139 3.04 6.43 20.88
CA ASP A 139 4.26 6.16 21.63
C ASP A 139 5.47 6.23 20.71
N ASN A 140 6.03 7.42 20.56
CA ASN A 140 7.12 7.68 19.63
C ASN A 140 8.32 6.72 19.77
N PRO A 141 8.91 6.50 20.97
CA PRO A 141 10.09 5.64 21.11
C PRO A 141 9.81 4.15 20.93
N THR A 142 8.56 3.72 21.06
CA THR A 142 8.17 2.34 20.78
C THR A 142 8.15 2.06 19.28
N TYR A 143 7.64 3.01 18.49
CA TYR A 143 7.40 2.77 17.06
C TYR A 143 8.51 3.25 16.14
N TYR A 144 9.38 4.17 16.58
CA TYR A 144 10.44 4.72 15.74
C TYR A 144 11.82 4.54 16.35
N HIS A 145 12.82 4.39 15.47
CA HIS A 145 14.20 4.53 15.86
C HIS A 145 14.52 6.00 16.11
N LEU A 146 14.99 6.30 17.30
CA LEU A 146 15.45 7.63 17.70
C LEU A 146 16.97 7.63 17.84
N ASP A 147 17.56 8.82 17.74
CA ASP A 147 18.97 9.04 18.10
C ASP A 147 19.18 8.92 19.63
N ASP A 148 20.44 8.99 20.07
CA ASP A 148 20.83 8.76 21.46
C ASP A 148 20.20 9.76 22.45
N ASP A 149 19.87 10.98 22.01
CA ASP A 149 19.22 12.00 22.84
C ASP A 149 17.69 11.95 22.79
N GLY A 150 17.12 11.09 21.92
CA GLY A 150 15.69 10.88 21.74
C GLY A 150 14.93 12.02 21.09
N ARG A 151 15.65 13.01 20.50
CA ARG A 151 15.04 14.21 19.92
C ARG A 151 14.82 14.14 18.43
N ARG A 152 15.58 13.30 17.74
CA ARG A 152 15.55 13.13 16.29
C ARG A 152 15.33 11.69 15.93
N TYR A 153 14.90 11.46 14.71
CA TYR A 153 14.82 10.11 14.18
C TYR A 153 16.17 9.65 13.61
N TRP A 154 16.55 8.42 13.93
CA TRP A 154 17.55 7.72 13.16
C TRP A 154 16.88 7.26 11.86
N ASP A 155 17.33 7.79 10.73
CA ASP A 155 16.70 7.57 9.42
C ASP A 155 17.59 6.73 8.50
N ALA A 156 17.25 5.43 8.36
CA ALA A 156 17.88 4.50 7.41
C ALA A 156 17.10 4.41 6.09
N THR A 157 15.94 5.08 5.98
CA THR A 157 15.03 4.97 4.83
C THR A 157 15.20 6.12 3.84
N GLY A 158 15.70 7.25 4.28
CA GLY A 158 15.75 8.49 3.52
C GLY A 158 14.41 9.25 3.48
N CYS A 159 13.40 8.76 4.26
CA CYS A 159 12.05 9.33 4.29
C CYS A 159 11.76 10.15 5.56
N GLY A 160 12.78 10.33 6.42
CA GLY A 160 12.71 11.14 7.62
C GLY A 160 12.46 10.35 8.90
N ASN A 161 12.04 9.10 8.84
CA ASN A 161 11.91 8.21 9.99
C ASN A 161 12.16 6.75 9.59
N THR A 162 12.49 5.94 10.57
CA THR A 162 12.59 4.48 10.43
C THR A 162 11.73 3.83 11.50
N VAL A 163 10.81 2.98 11.08
CA VAL A 163 9.96 2.19 11.98
C VAL A 163 10.80 1.15 12.70
N ARG A 164 10.68 1.08 14.03
CA ARG A 164 11.47 0.20 14.91
C ARG A 164 10.89 -1.22 14.94
N ALA A 165 11.11 -1.99 13.88
CA ALA A 165 10.57 -3.35 13.77
C ALA A 165 11.16 -4.33 14.81
N SER A 166 12.32 -4.04 15.40
CA SER A 166 12.90 -4.81 16.52
C SER A 166 12.10 -4.69 17.83
N ASN A 167 11.26 -3.66 17.97
CA ASN A 167 10.36 -3.55 19.13
C ASN A 167 9.17 -4.51 18.99
N THR A 168 8.88 -5.27 20.06
CA THR A 168 7.82 -6.29 20.07
C THR A 168 6.44 -5.74 19.72
N GLN A 169 6.10 -4.53 20.16
CA GLN A 169 4.78 -3.93 19.87
C GLN A 169 4.68 -3.50 18.41
N THR A 170 5.75 -2.93 17.88
CA THR A 170 5.83 -2.55 16.47
C THR A 170 5.76 -3.80 15.57
N LEU A 171 6.53 -4.83 15.89
CA LEU A 171 6.48 -6.10 15.17
C LEU A 171 5.07 -6.71 15.20
N ARG A 172 4.41 -6.68 16.36
CA ARG A 172 3.03 -7.16 16.51
C ARG A 172 2.07 -6.38 15.62
N LEU A 173 2.17 -5.05 15.59
CA LEU A 173 1.36 -4.20 14.71
C LEU A 173 1.53 -4.59 13.22
N ILE A 174 2.77 -4.78 12.78
CA ILE A 174 3.10 -5.21 11.40
C ILE A 174 2.48 -6.58 11.13
N MET A 175 2.69 -7.56 12.01
CA MET A 175 2.16 -8.91 11.83
C MET A 175 0.63 -8.96 11.83
N ASP A 176 -0.02 -8.17 12.66
CA ASP A 176 -1.48 -8.07 12.70
C ASP A 176 -2.02 -7.40 11.42
N SER A 177 -1.31 -6.41 10.88
CA SER A 177 -1.64 -5.83 9.58
C SER A 177 -1.52 -6.85 8.44
N LEU A 178 -0.44 -7.60 8.37
CA LEU A 178 -0.26 -8.64 7.35
C LEU A 178 -1.36 -9.71 7.44
N ARG A 179 -1.70 -10.18 8.66
CA ARG A 179 -2.81 -11.12 8.87
C ARG A 179 -4.14 -10.53 8.40
N TYR A 180 -4.41 -9.27 8.71
CA TYR A 180 -5.62 -8.59 8.25
C TYR A 180 -5.73 -8.61 6.71
N TRP A 181 -4.64 -8.29 6.00
CA TRP A 181 -4.64 -8.29 4.55
C TRP A 181 -4.83 -9.70 3.96
N VAL A 182 -4.26 -10.74 4.59
CA VAL A 182 -4.47 -12.14 4.16
C VAL A 182 -5.87 -12.64 4.53
N GLU A 183 -6.25 -12.52 5.80
CA GLU A 183 -7.45 -13.19 6.31
C GLU A 183 -8.75 -12.44 5.99
N GLN A 184 -8.69 -11.10 5.96
CA GLN A 184 -9.87 -10.25 5.77
C GLN A 184 -9.97 -9.69 4.36
N MET A 185 -8.85 -9.36 3.74
CA MET A 185 -8.80 -8.77 2.40
C MET A 185 -8.49 -9.79 1.31
N HIS A 186 -8.05 -11.00 1.70
CA HIS A 186 -7.77 -12.17 0.85
C HIS A 186 -6.68 -11.96 -0.19
N VAL A 187 -5.63 -11.20 0.15
CA VAL A 187 -4.44 -11.10 -0.70
C VAL A 187 -3.56 -12.34 -0.56
N ASP A 188 -2.80 -12.68 -1.59
CA ASP A 188 -2.02 -13.92 -1.69
C ASP A 188 -0.59 -13.76 -1.21
N GLY A 189 -0.07 -12.54 -1.15
CA GLY A 189 1.29 -12.28 -0.70
C GLY A 189 1.69 -10.81 -0.69
N PHE A 190 2.97 -10.58 -0.40
CA PHE A 190 3.52 -9.24 -0.20
C PHE A 190 4.90 -9.10 -0.84
N ARG A 191 5.16 -7.94 -1.40
CA ARG A 191 6.49 -7.39 -1.66
C ARG A 191 6.77 -6.34 -0.59
N PHE A 192 7.88 -6.45 0.13
CA PHE A 192 8.25 -5.49 1.18
C PHE A 192 9.18 -4.44 0.59
N ASP A 193 8.73 -3.19 0.61
CA ASP A 193 9.58 -2.05 0.29
C ASP A 193 10.69 -1.91 1.33
N LEU A 194 11.93 -1.65 0.88
CA LEU A 194 13.11 -1.47 1.73
C LEU A 194 13.19 -2.49 2.88
N ALA A 195 12.99 -3.78 2.62
CA ALA A 195 12.99 -4.84 3.63
C ALA A 195 14.27 -4.84 4.50
N SER A 196 15.41 -4.42 3.93
CA SER A 196 16.67 -4.30 4.66
C SER A 196 16.63 -3.25 5.79
N ALA A 197 15.77 -2.23 5.69
CA ALA A 197 15.62 -1.24 6.76
C ALA A 197 14.86 -1.81 7.98
N LEU A 198 13.96 -2.78 7.75
CA LEU A 198 13.22 -3.47 8.83
C LEU A 198 14.10 -4.44 9.63
N ALA A 199 15.20 -4.91 9.04
CA ALA A 199 16.12 -5.87 9.67
C ALA A 199 17.32 -5.20 10.36
N ARG A 200 17.41 -3.87 10.37
CA ARG A 200 18.47 -3.13 11.06
C ARG A 200 18.11 -2.95 12.54
N GLU A 201 19.06 -3.30 13.39
CA GLU A 201 19.04 -3.05 14.84
C GLU A 201 19.71 -1.71 15.17
#